data_5fbea735bd530eb952a9b9d9eba2950b
#
_entry.id   5fbea735bd530eb952a9b9d9eba2950b
#
_cell.length_a   1.000
_cell.length_b   1.000
_cell.length_c   1.000
_cell.angle_alpha   90.00
_cell.angle_beta   90.00
_cell.angle_gamma   90.00
#
_symmetry.space_group_name_H-M   'P 1'
#
loop_
_entity.id
_entity.type
_entity.pdbx_description
1 polymer ?
#
loop_
_entity_poly.entity_id
_entity_poly.type
_entity_poly.pdbx_seq_one_letter_code
_entity_poly.pdbx_strand_id
1 'polypeptide(L)'
;AQRPETVFAGQVTGGSSAEALERELTRYLLKYGHCSFDFKEGRNVVQYNVAEVIFGELDADGLEFQNRVFNEILRVYREQWCALGLGVEVPIHHFINHSDPEVCNVSVDILTSEDHYVPSELWRRKEVHVESDAEMLAVGVPKAVTLYKSKVIEGMIRDLQERLADEGLGEEEQDTLLQRLAGLNRVKVSIARKLQRSIL
;
A
#
# COMPACT_ATOMS: atom_id res chain seq x y z
N ALA A 1 3.23 28.12 5.72
CA ALA A 1 3.32 26.69 5.96
C ALA A 1 4.08 26.08 4.79
N GLN A 2 5.34 25.69 5.02
CA GLN A 2 6.16 24.98 4.03
C GLN A 2 5.65 23.53 3.95
N ARG A 3 5.30 23.07 2.74
CA ARG A 3 5.07 21.66 2.47
C ARG A 3 6.35 20.89 2.78
N PRO A 4 6.29 19.74 3.47
CA PRO A 4 7.46 18.87 3.59
C PRO A 4 7.87 18.41 2.19
N GLU A 5 9.13 18.58 1.83
CA GLU A 5 9.73 18.05 0.62
C GLU A 5 9.52 16.53 0.59
N THR A 6 9.03 16.04 -0.53
CA THR A 6 8.83 14.62 -0.82
C THR A 6 10.15 13.87 -0.69
N VAL A 7 10.31 13.11 0.39
CA VAL A 7 11.54 12.36 0.72
C VAL A 7 11.72 11.11 -0.17
N PHE A 8 10.71 10.77 -1.00
CA PHE A 8 10.61 9.48 -1.67
C PHE A 8 10.80 9.57 -3.21
N ALA A 9 12.01 9.85 -3.68
CA ALA A 9 12.36 9.64 -5.09
C ALA A 9 13.52 8.62 -5.16
N GLY A 10 13.20 7.35 -5.33
CA GLY A 10 14.18 6.29 -5.54
C GLY A 10 13.51 4.96 -5.92
N GLN A 11 13.95 4.35 -7.01
CA GLN A 11 13.58 2.99 -7.39
C GLN A 11 14.14 2.00 -6.35
N VAL A 12 13.29 1.13 -5.82
CA VAL A 12 13.64 0.11 -4.82
C VAL A 12 13.62 -1.27 -5.47
N THR A 13 14.75 -1.96 -5.46
CA THR A 13 14.88 -3.35 -5.93
C THR A 13 14.57 -4.32 -4.79
N GLY A 14 13.27 -4.57 -4.50
CA GLY A 14 12.83 -5.42 -3.40
C GLY A 14 11.77 -6.44 -3.82
N GLY A 15 12.08 -7.36 -4.71
CA GLY A 15 11.13 -8.21 -5.45
C GLY A 15 10.27 -9.11 -4.60
N SER A 16 9.81 -9.90 -4.24
CA SER A 16 8.94 -10.96 -3.66
C SER A 16 7.97 -10.50 -2.55
N SER A 17 8.42 -9.71 -1.57
CA SER A 17 7.58 -9.38 -0.40
C SER A 17 6.74 -8.10 -0.60
N ALA A 18 7.25 -7.11 -1.35
CA ALA A 18 6.49 -5.91 -1.72
C ALA A 18 5.42 -6.26 -2.76
N GLU A 19 5.76 -7.11 -3.72
CA GLU A 19 4.84 -7.57 -4.77
C GLU A 19 3.58 -8.25 -4.22
N ALA A 20 3.72 -9.07 -3.17
CA ALA A 20 2.58 -9.69 -2.51
C ALA A 20 1.62 -8.64 -1.88
N LEU A 21 2.18 -7.55 -1.35
CA LEU A 21 1.40 -6.46 -0.78
C LEU A 21 0.77 -5.58 -1.87
N GLU A 22 1.47 -5.36 -2.99
CA GLU A 22 0.90 -4.69 -4.15
C GLU A 22 -0.28 -5.47 -4.72
N ARG A 23 -0.15 -6.80 -4.82
CA ARG A 23 -1.24 -7.69 -5.20
C ARG A 23 -2.42 -7.58 -4.24
N GLU A 24 -2.16 -7.54 -2.93
CA GLU A 24 -3.22 -7.40 -1.92
C GLU A 24 -3.94 -6.05 -2.03
N LEU A 25 -3.20 -4.95 -2.18
CA LEU A 25 -3.78 -3.63 -2.38
C LEU A 25 -4.58 -3.55 -3.70
N THR A 26 -4.06 -4.15 -4.77
CA THR A 26 -4.77 -4.27 -6.05
C THR A 26 -6.07 -5.06 -5.89
N ARG A 27 -6.06 -6.14 -5.09
CA ARG A 27 -7.27 -6.91 -4.78
C ARG A 27 -8.30 -6.06 -4.04
N TYR A 28 -7.90 -5.27 -3.05
CA TYR A 28 -8.82 -4.35 -2.37
C TYR A 28 -9.42 -3.32 -3.33
N LEU A 29 -8.64 -2.77 -4.25
CA LEU A 29 -9.15 -1.84 -5.25
C LEU A 29 -10.15 -2.49 -6.19
N LEU A 30 -9.79 -3.63 -6.81
CA LEU A 30 -10.62 -4.28 -7.84
C LEU A 30 -11.93 -4.84 -7.27
N LYS A 31 -11.92 -5.38 -6.05
CA LYS A 31 -13.12 -5.99 -5.44
C LYS A 31 -13.93 -5.02 -4.58
N TYR A 32 -13.27 -4.11 -3.87
CA TYR A 32 -13.89 -3.31 -2.82
C TYR A 32 -13.64 -1.81 -2.94
N GLY A 33 -13.00 -1.34 -4.00
CA GLY A 33 -12.60 0.06 -4.13
C GLY A 33 -13.75 1.07 -4.06
N HIS A 34 -14.97 0.66 -4.46
CA HIS A 34 -16.20 1.46 -4.35
C HIS A 34 -16.82 1.41 -2.95
N CYS A 35 -16.45 0.43 -2.11
CA CYS A 35 -17.01 0.24 -0.78
C CYS A 35 -16.51 1.30 0.19
N SER A 36 -17.33 1.57 1.19
CA SER A 36 -16.97 2.43 2.32
C SER A 36 -17.04 1.64 3.62
N PHE A 37 -16.21 2.03 4.58
CA PHE A 37 -16.16 1.44 5.92
C PHE A 37 -16.06 2.53 6.99
N ASP A 38 -16.53 2.21 8.18
CA ASP A 38 -16.48 3.10 9.33
C ASP A 38 -15.19 2.88 10.13
N PHE A 39 -14.49 3.96 10.39
CA PHE A 39 -13.28 3.94 11.21
C PHE A 39 -13.48 4.78 12.47
N LYS A 40 -13.14 4.22 13.64
CA LYS A 40 -13.28 4.90 14.93
C LYS A 40 -12.03 5.72 15.23
N GLU A 41 -12.15 7.05 15.16
CA GLU A 41 -11.14 7.98 15.64
C GLU A 41 -11.50 8.50 17.03
N GLY A 42 -11.04 7.81 18.06
CA GLY A 42 -11.39 8.15 19.44
C GLY A 42 -12.89 7.96 19.72
N ARG A 43 -13.65 9.07 19.86
CA ARG A 43 -15.12 9.04 20.06
C ARG A 43 -15.92 9.25 18.78
N ASN A 44 -15.27 9.61 17.69
CA ASN A 44 -15.92 9.89 16.42
C ASN A 44 -15.85 8.65 15.51
N VAL A 45 -16.90 8.45 14.73
CA VAL A 45 -16.93 7.48 13.65
C VAL A 45 -16.81 8.29 12.36
N VAL A 46 -15.79 8.00 11.55
CA VAL A 46 -15.56 8.63 10.26
C VAL A 46 -15.69 7.56 9.19
N GLN A 47 -16.45 7.85 8.15
CA GLN A 47 -16.61 6.95 7.01
C GLN A 47 -15.52 7.22 5.98
N TYR A 48 -14.80 6.16 5.58
CA TYR A 48 -13.76 6.19 4.57
C TYR A 48 -14.13 5.28 3.39
N ASN A 49 -13.76 5.70 2.18
CA ASN A 49 -13.85 4.85 0.99
C ASN A 49 -12.51 4.11 0.78
N VAL A 50 -12.57 2.84 0.34
CA VAL A 50 -11.37 2.01 0.16
C VAL A 50 -10.38 2.62 -0.84
N ALA A 51 -10.85 3.04 -2.02
CA ALA A 51 -9.98 3.65 -3.04
C ALA A 51 -9.38 4.97 -2.55
N GLU A 52 -10.19 5.80 -1.87
CA GLU A 52 -9.73 7.07 -1.29
C GLU A 52 -8.61 6.86 -0.27
N VAL A 53 -8.73 5.88 0.63
CA VAL A 53 -7.69 5.56 1.61
C VAL A 53 -6.42 5.10 0.93
N ILE A 54 -6.51 4.16 -0.03
CA ILE A 54 -5.33 3.62 -0.70
C ILE A 54 -4.62 4.73 -1.49
N PHE A 55 -5.34 5.49 -2.31
CA PHE A 55 -4.73 6.56 -3.10
C PHE A 55 -4.22 7.70 -2.22
N GLY A 56 -5.00 8.13 -1.22
CA GLY A 56 -4.60 9.20 -0.32
C GLY A 56 -3.32 8.88 0.45
N GLU A 57 -3.19 7.65 0.92
CA GLU A 57 -2.01 7.21 1.65
C GLU A 57 -0.77 7.02 0.74
N LEU A 58 -0.94 6.57 -0.50
CA LEU A 58 0.15 6.46 -1.48
C LEU A 58 0.62 7.87 -1.93
N ASP A 59 -0.32 8.75 -2.25
CA ASP A 59 -0.03 10.11 -2.70
C ASP A 59 0.62 10.97 -1.61
N ALA A 60 0.22 10.80 -0.35
CA ALA A 60 0.81 11.51 0.78
C ALA A 60 2.32 11.27 0.92
N ASP A 61 2.78 10.07 0.57
CA ASP A 61 4.19 9.67 0.65
C ASP A 61 4.86 9.63 -0.74
N GLY A 62 4.16 9.95 -1.82
CA GLY A 62 4.68 9.90 -3.20
C GLY A 62 5.09 8.49 -3.63
N LEU A 63 4.33 7.47 -3.20
CA LEU A 63 4.60 6.07 -3.48
C LEU A 63 3.81 5.58 -4.69
N GLU A 64 4.46 4.77 -5.51
CA GLU A 64 3.88 4.01 -6.61
C GLU A 64 4.20 2.53 -6.43
N PHE A 65 3.44 1.65 -7.08
CA PHE A 65 3.76 0.24 -7.10
C PHE A 65 5.02 -0.02 -7.94
N GLN A 66 5.84 -0.94 -7.48
CA GLN A 66 7.11 -1.26 -8.14
C GLN A 66 6.94 -2.26 -9.28
N ASN A 67 6.01 -3.20 -9.11
CA ASN A 67 5.67 -4.14 -10.17
C ASN A 67 4.88 -3.41 -11.25
N ARG A 68 5.38 -3.50 -12.50
CA ARG A 68 4.80 -2.82 -13.68
C ARG A 68 3.31 -3.13 -13.87
N VAL A 69 2.93 -4.39 -13.69
CA VAL A 69 1.55 -4.83 -13.94
C VAL A 69 0.60 -4.26 -12.90
N PHE A 70 0.95 -4.34 -11.61
CA PHE A 70 0.13 -3.75 -10.53
C PHE A 70 0.11 -2.23 -10.62
N ASN A 71 1.21 -1.59 -11.01
CA ASN A 71 1.24 -0.14 -11.20
C ASN A 71 0.33 0.29 -12.35
N GLU A 72 0.29 -0.46 -13.45
CA GLU A 72 -0.63 -0.20 -14.57
C GLU A 72 -2.09 -0.37 -14.15
N ILE A 73 -2.43 -1.41 -13.38
CA ILE A 73 -3.79 -1.58 -12.84
C ILE A 73 -4.15 -0.40 -11.92
N LEU A 74 -3.23 0.02 -11.05
CA LEU A 74 -3.41 1.16 -10.16
C LEU A 74 -3.70 2.45 -10.95
N ARG A 75 -2.94 2.70 -12.02
CA ARG A 75 -3.08 3.85 -12.91
C ARG A 75 -4.45 3.86 -13.60
N VAL A 76 -4.82 2.74 -14.24
CA VAL A 76 -6.12 2.60 -14.93
C VAL A 76 -7.26 2.77 -13.93
N TYR A 77 -7.17 2.17 -12.74
CA TYR A 77 -8.19 2.31 -11.71
C TYR A 77 -8.36 3.77 -11.29
N ARG A 78 -7.26 4.47 -11.03
CA ARG A 78 -7.26 5.88 -10.65
C ARG A 78 -7.91 6.78 -11.70
N GLU A 79 -7.57 6.57 -12.98
CA GLU A 79 -8.17 7.33 -14.09
C GLU A 79 -9.69 7.16 -14.14
N GLN A 80 -10.17 5.93 -14.05
CA GLN A 80 -11.60 5.64 -14.06
C GLN A 80 -12.30 6.15 -12.80
N TRP A 81 -11.70 5.96 -11.64
CA TRP A 81 -12.24 6.43 -10.36
C TRP A 81 -12.36 7.96 -10.31
N CYS A 82 -11.36 8.69 -10.81
CA CYS A 82 -11.43 10.15 -10.92
C CYS A 82 -12.53 10.62 -11.87
N ALA A 83 -12.81 9.86 -12.94
CA ALA A 83 -13.84 10.19 -13.90
C ALA A 83 -15.27 9.88 -13.39
N LEU A 84 -15.44 8.79 -12.64
CA LEU A 84 -16.72 8.29 -12.15
C LEU A 84 -17.14 8.94 -10.82
N GLY A 85 -16.20 9.27 -9.97
CA GLY A 85 -16.43 9.84 -8.65
C GLY A 85 -16.43 8.82 -7.51
N LEU A 86 -16.49 9.34 -6.29
CA LEU A 86 -16.41 8.57 -5.06
C LEU A 86 -17.59 7.58 -4.91
N GLY A 87 -17.30 6.36 -4.48
CA GLY A 87 -18.33 5.35 -4.20
C GLY A 87 -18.94 4.68 -5.43
N VAL A 88 -18.47 5.02 -6.64
CA VAL A 88 -18.90 4.37 -7.87
C VAL A 88 -17.97 3.22 -8.20
N GLU A 89 -18.55 2.06 -8.53
CA GLU A 89 -17.78 0.88 -8.92
C GLU A 89 -17.09 1.12 -10.27
N VAL A 90 -15.78 0.92 -10.32
CA VAL A 90 -15.01 0.96 -11.56
C VAL A 90 -15.30 -0.31 -12.36
N PRO A 91 -15.82 -0.20 -13.60
CA PRO A 91 -16.20 -1.38 -14.38
C PRO A 91 -15.01 -2.29 -14.68
N ILE A 92 -15.14 -3.57 -14.32
CA ILE A 92 -14.07 -4.58 -14.45
C ILE A 92 -13.58 -4.79 -15.88
N HIS A 93 -14.40 -4.44 -16.90
CA HIS A 93 -14.02 -4.60 -18.30
C HIS A 93 -12.78 -3.78 -18.70
N HIS A 94 -12.46 -2.69 -17.98
CA HIS A 94 -11.23 -1.91 -18.19
C HIS A 94 -9.96 -2.72 -17.90
N PHE A 95 -10.08 -3.73 -17.04
CA PHE A 95 -8.95 -4.58 -16.62
C PHE A 95 -8.91 -5.90 -17.37
N ILE A 96 -10.05 -6.60 -17.52
CA ILE A 96 -10.12 -7.89 -18.20
C ILE A 96 -10.00 -7.79 -19.73
N ASN A 97 -10.29 -6.62 -20.32
CA ASN A 97 -10.13 -6.33 -21.74
C ASN A 97 -8.95 -5.37 -21.99
N HIS A 98 -8.00 -5.30 -21.07
CA HIS A 98 -6.84 -4.42 -21.21
C HIS A 98 -5.97 -4.87 -22.38
N SER A 99 -5.31 -3.90 -23.06
CA SER A 99 -4.43 -4.18 -24.21
C SER A 99 -3.17 -4.99 -23.85
N ASP A 100 -2.70 -4.89 -22.61
CA ASP A 100 -1.61 -5.70 -22.07
C ASP A 100 -2.15 -7.03 -21.52
N PRO A 101 -1.75 -8.19 -22.09
CA PRO A 101 -2.21 -9.49 -21.64
C PRO A 101 -1.84 -9.84 -20.20
N GLU A 102 -0.72 -9.30 -19.66
CA GLU A 102 -0.32 -9.54 -18.28
C GLU A 102 -1.27 -8.84 -17.31
N VAL A 103 -1.68 -7.61 -17.62
CA VAL A 103 -2.69 -6.88 -16.84
C VAL A 103 -4.02 -7.63 -16.85
N CYS A 104 -4.46 -8.12 -18.02
CA CYS A 104 -5.67 -8.92 -18.15
C CYS A 104 -5.61 -10.19 -17.28
N ASN A 105 -4.56 -11.00 -17.43
CA ASN A 105 -4.40 -12.26 -16.71
C ASN A 105 -4.36 -12.08 -15.19
N VAL A 106 -3.57 -11.10 -14.72
CA VAL A 106 -3.46 -10.80 -13.28
C VAL A 106 -4.79 -10.28 -12.73
N SER A 107 -5.50 -9.44 -13.47
CA SER A 107 -6.81 -8.93 -13.04
C SER A 107 -7.85 -10.04 -12.96
N VAL A 108 -7.91 -10.93 -13.95
CA VAL A 108 -8.80 -12.10 -13.93
C VAL A 108 -8.48 -13.02 -12.76
N ASP A 109 -7.18 -13.30 -12.52
CA ASP A 109 -6.75 -14.14 -11.41
C ASP A 109 -7.14 -13.54 -10.04
N ILE A 110 -6.97 -12.24 -9.86
CA ILE A 110 -7.40 -11.54 -8.64
C ILE A 110 -8.93 -11.57 -8.46
N LEU A 111 -9.69 -11.32 -9.53
CA LEU A 111 -11.14 -11.25 -9.48
C LEU A 111 -11.80 -12.62 -9.27
N THR A 112 -11.19 -13.69 -9.80
CA THR A 112 -11.70 -15.07 -9.70
C THR A 112 -11.17 -15.81 -8.47
N SER A 113 -10.07 -15.31 -7.85
CA SER A 113 -9.60 -15.90 -6.60
C SER A 113 -10.67 -15.79 -5.53
N GLU A 114 -11.02 -16.92 -4.90
CA GLU A 114 -11.90 -16.90 -3.75
C GLU A 114 -11.25 -16.07 -2.64
N ASP A 115 -12.07 -15.23 -1.97
CA ASP A 115 -11.61 -14.48 -0.81
C ASP A 115 -11.42 -15.43 0.38
N HIS A 116 -10.42 -16.30 0.27
CA HIS A 116 -9.90 -16.98 1.44
C HIS A 116 -9.13 -15.96 2.28
N TYR A 117 -9.86 -14.99 2.84
CA TYR A 117 -9.40 -14.33 4.03
C TYR A 117 -9.41 -15.37 5.15
N VAL A 118 -8.38 -16.23 5.12
CA VAL A 118 -8.05 -17.05 6.28
C VAL A 118 -7.41 -16.08 7.26
N PRO A 119 -8.13 -15.66 8.31
CA PRO A 119 -7.49 -14.90 9.38
C PRO A 119 -6.29 -15.75 9.80
N SER A 120 -5.10 -15.17 9.88
CA SER A 120 -3.92 -15.88 10.36
C SER A 120 -4.31 -16.63 11.66
N GLU A 121 -3.70 -17.78 11.96
CA GLU A 121 -4.06 -18.57 13.16
C GLU A 121 -4.10 -17.73 14.46
N LEU A 122 -3.37 -16.64 14.50
CA LEU A 122 -3.41 -15.62 15.56
C LEU A 122 -4.79 -14.93 15.70
N TRP A 123 -5.53 -14.74 14.61
CA TRP A 123 -6.88 -14.15 14.62
C TRP A 123 -7.94 -15.16 15.01
N ARG A 124 -7.80 -16.43 14.59
CA ARG A 124 -8.70 -17.54 15.02
C ARG A 124 -8.63 -17.79 16.52
N ARG A 125 -7.48 -17.55 17.17
CA ARG A 125 -7.33 -17.71 18.63
C ARG A 125 -8.00 -16.60 19.45
N LYS A 126 -8.33 -15.43 18.85
CA LYS A 126 -8.92 -14.28 19.56
C LYS A 126 -10.44 -14.17 19.40
N GLU A 127 -11.13 -15.17 18.81
CA GLU A 127 -12.60 -15.17 18.61
C GLU A 127 -13.16 -13.85 18.07
N VAL A 128 -12.42 -13.16 17.19
CA VAL A 128 -12.94 -11.98 16.52
C VAL A 128 -13.84 -12.47 15.40
N HIS A 129 -15.13 -12.51 15.66
CA HIS A 129 -16.15 -12.67 14.63
C HIS A 129 -16.14 -11.41 13.76
N VAL A 130 -15.52 -11.50 12.58
CA VAL A 130 -15.69 -10.47 11.55
C VAL A 130 -17.04 -10.73 10.90
N GLU A 131 -18.06 -10.04 11.38
CA GLU A 131 -19.46 -10.26 10.96
C GLU A 131 -19.83 -9.56 9.65
N SER A 132 -18.99 -8.64 9.13
CA SER A 132 -19.30 -7.91 7.90
C SER A 132 -18.06 -7.56 7.08
N ASP A 133 -18.24 -7.43 5.75
CA ASP A 133 -17.20 -6.96 4.83
C ASP A 133 -16.64 -5.58 5.26
N ALA A 134 -17.49 -4.72 5.82
CA ALA A 134 -17.10 -3.41 6.31
C ALA A 134 -16.08 -3.49 7.48
N GLU A 135 -16.25 -4.42 8.41
CA GLU A 135 -15.29 -4.63 9.52
C GLU A 135 -13.97 -5.20 9.03
N MET A 136 -14.03 -6.14 8.07
CA MET A 136 -12.83 -6.65 7.40
C MET A 136 -12.06 -5.52 6.69
N LEU A 137 -12.75 -4.63 5.98
CA LEU A 137 -12.14 -3.53 5.26
C LEU A 137 -11.55 -2.47 6.21
N ALA A 138 -12.24 -2.16 7.31
CA ALA A 138 -11.79 -1.20 8.32
C ALA A 138 -10.45 -1.58 8.95
N VAL A 139 -10.15 -2.87 9.06
CA VAL A 139 -8.88 -3.38 9.60
C VAL A 139 -7.89 -3.71 8.49
N GLY A 140 -8.36 -4.39 7.44
CA GLY A 140 -7.51 -4.93 6.38
C GLY A 140 -6.85 -3.85 5.53
N VAL A 141 -7.60 -2.86 5.07
CA VAL A 141 -7.11 -1.83 4.15
C VAL A 141 -6.02 -0.96 4.80
N PRO A 142 -6.22 -0.33 5.98
CA PRO A 142 -5.17 0.45 6.62
C PRO A 142 -3.93 -0.38 6.97
N LYS A 143 -4.12 -1.65 7.35
CA LYS A 143 -3.02 -2.56 7.66
C LYS A 143 -2.20 -2.89 6.41
N ALA A 144 -2.84 -3.25 5.29
CA ALA A 144 -2.16 -3.56 4.03
C ALA A 144 -1.34 -2.35 3.52
N VAL A 145 -1.92 -1.16 3.55
CA VAL A 145 -1.22 0.08 3.18
C VAL A 145 -0.01 0.32 4.09
N THR A 146 -0.18 0.17 5.40
CA THR A 146 0.91 0.40 6.37
C THR A 146 2.04 -0.63 6.20
N LEU A 147 1.71 -1.89 5.92
CA LEU A 147 2.69 -2.94 5.62
C LEU A 147 3.44 -2.65 4.32
N TYR A 148 2.73 -2.21 3.27
CA TYR A 148 3.35 -1.83 2.02
C TYR A 148 4.37 -0.70 2.21
N LYS A 149 3.97 0.39 2.88
CA LYS A 149 4.87 1.50 3.23
C LYS A 149 6.10 1.03 4.00
N SER A 150 5.91 0.12 4.97
CA SER A 150 7.02 -0.47 5.73
C SER A 150 8.01 -1.21 4.82
N LYS A 151 7.50 -1.98 3.86
CA LYS A 151 8.35 -2.73 2.92
C LYS A 151 9.11 -1.84 1.96
N VAL A 152 8.47 -0.80 1.45
CA VAL A 152 9.15 0.19 0.59
C VAL A 152 10.29 0.87 1.35
N ILE A 153 10.06 1.29 2.61
CA ILE A 153 11.09 1.91 3.44
C ILE A 153 12.24 0.93 3.76
N GLU A 154 11.93 -0.35 4.02
CA GLU A 154 12.97 -1.38 4.22
C GLU A 154 13.84 -1.55 2.98
N GLY A 155 13.25 -1.51 1.78
CA GLY A 155 13.98 -1.52 0.52
C GLY A 155 14.89 -0.30 0.39
N MET A 156 14.36 0.91 0.59
CA MET A 156 15.14 2.15 0.51
C MET A 156 16.31 2.17 1.51
N ILE A 157 16.11 1.66 2.72
CA ILE A 157 17.19 1.54 3.72
C ILE A 157 18.28 0.62 3.22
N ARG A 158 17.92 -0.54 2.67
CA ARG A 158 18.89 -1.50 2.12
C ARG A 158 19.69 -0.89 0.97
N ASP A 159 19.01 -0.24 0.02
CA ASP A 159 19.68 0.39 -1.12
C ASP A 159 20.67 1.49 -0.68
N LEU A 160 20.30 2.28 0.36
CA LEU A 160 21.23 3.26 0.94
C LEU A 160 22.42 2.61 1.65
N GLN A 161 22.20 1.48 2.34
CA GLN A 161 23.28 0.73 2.99
C GLN A 161 24.23 0.12 1.97
N GLU A 162 23.72 -0.42 0.86
CA GLU A 162 24.53 -0.92 -0.24
C GLU A 162 25.38 0.20 -0.87
N ARG A 163 24.79 1.37 -1.08
CA ARG A 163 25.55 2.53 -1.58
C ARG A 163 26.60 3.02 -0.59
N LEU A 164 26.31 3.02 0.71
CA LEU A 164 27.28 3.40 1.74
C LEU A 164 28.45 2.43 1.88
N ALA A 165 28.30 1.18 1.40
CA ALA A 165 29.37 0.19 1.38
C ALA A 165 30.37 0.40 0.21
N ASP A 166 30.09 1.32 -0.71
CA ASP A 166 30.99 1.66 -1.81
C ASP A 166 32.17 2.51 -1.29
N GLU A 167 33.37 1.96 -1.37
CA GLU A 167 34.62 2.61 -0.91
C GLU A 167 35.00 3.87 -1.72
N GLY A 168 34.33 4.11 -2.86
CA GLY A 168 34.59 5.27 -3.74
C GLY A 168 33.84 6.55 -3.37
N LEU A 169 33.01 6.56 -2.32
CA LEU A 169 32.18 7.71 -1.95
C LEU A 169 33.00 8.83 -1.31
N GLY A 170 32.72 10.08 -1.76
CA GLY A 170 33.26 11.28 -1.11
C GLY A 170 32.60 11.54 0.26
N GLU A 171 33.34 12.21 1.17
CA GLU A 171 32.85 12.51 2.53
C GLU A 171 31.49 13.23 2.55
N GLU A 172 31.29 14.22 1.66
CA GLU A 172 30.00 14.97 1.59
C GLU A 172 28.83 14.09 1.13
N GLU A 173 29.07 13.18 0.20
CA GLU A 173 28.06 12.23 -0.26
C GLU A 173 27.73 11.20 0.82
N GLN A 174 28.74 10.72 1.53
CA GLN A 174 28.57 9.80 2.65
C GLN A 174 27.72 10.43 3.77
N ASP A 175 28.01 11.67 4.15
CA ASP A 175 27.22 12.41 5.16
C ASP A 175 25.77 12.59 4.73
N THR A 176 25.52 12.91 3.46
CA THR A 176 24.17 13.04 2.90
C THR A 176 23.39 11.71 2.97
N LEU A 177 24.03 10.60 2.60
CA LEU A 177 23.41 9.28 2.66
C LEU A 177 23.11 8.85 4.11
N LEU A 178 24.02 9.15 5.05
CA LEU A 178 23.82 8.87 6.48
C LEU A 178 22.65 9.67 7.06
N GLN A 179 22.50 10.95 6.72
CA GLN A 179 21.38 11.76 7.14
C GLN A 179 20.04 11.21 6.61
N ARG A 180 20.03 10.79 5.33
CA ARG A 180 18.85 10.18 4.70
C ARG A 180 18.50 8.84 5.37
N LEU A 181 19.49 8.01 5.65
CA LEU A 181 19.32 6.73 6.36
C LEU A 181 18.74 6.93 7.77
N ALA A 182 19.24 7.93 8.52
CA ALA A 182 18.70 8.28 9.83
C ALA A 182 17.24 8.75 9.74
N GLY A 183 16.88 9.51 8.71
CA GLY A 183 15.50 9.93 8.42
C GLY A 183 14.58 8.74 8.20
N LEU A 184 14.95 7.82 7.30
CA LEU A 184 14.16 6.63 6.99
C LEU A 184 13.99 5.70 8.21
N ASN A 185 15.02 5.54 9.03
CA ASN A 185 14.92 4.75 10.26
C ASN A 185 13.91 5.35 11.25
N ARG A 186 13.83 6.68 11.37
CA ARG A 186 12.80 7.34 12.21
C ARG A 186 11.39 7.05 11.68
N VAL A 187 11.18 7.12 10.37
CA VAL A 187 9.89 6.78 9.74
C VAL A 187 9.54 5.32 9.96
N LYS A 188 10.50 4.39 9.78
CA LYS A 188 10.32 2.96 10.06
C LYS A 188 9.83 2.71 11.49
N VAL A 189 10.44 3.35 12.49
CA VAL A 189 10.01 3.24 13.89
C VAL A 189 8.60 3.78 14.09
N SER A 190 8.24 4.88 13.44
CA SER A 190 6.88 5.45 13.51
C SER A 190 5.83 4.50 12.94
N ILE A 191 6.11 3.87 11.80
CA ILE A 191 5.23 2.88 11.16
C ILE A 191 5.09 1.64 12.04
N ALA A 192 6.18 1.12 12.60
CA ALA A 192 6.14 -0.04 13.50
C ALA A 192 5.25 0.21 14.72
N ARG A 193 5.27 1.43 15.29
CA ARG A 193 4.38 1.82 16.39
C ARG A 193 2.90 1.88 15.96
N LYS A 194 2.61 2.34 14.74
CA LYS A 194 1.24 2.32 14.19
C LYS A 194 0.73 0.89 14.05
N LEU A 195 1.54 -0.02 13.48
CA LEU A 195 1.19 -1.43 13.32
C LEU A 195 0.91 -2.12 14.66
N GLN A 196 1.71 -1.85 15.70
CA GLN A 196 1.48 -2.42 17.04
C GLN A 196 0.15 -1.96 17.64
N ARG A 197 -0.26 -0.71 17.41
CA ARG A 197 -1.54 -0.19 17.91
C ARG A 197 -2.74 -0.73 17.16
N SER A 198 -2.59 -1.14 15.91
CA SER A 198 -3.66 -1.72 15.10
C SER A 198 -3.91 -3.21 15.42
N ILE A 199 -3.03 -3.84 16.22
CA ILE A 199 -3.11 -5.25 16.61
C ILE A 199 -3.69 -5.41 18.04
N LEU A 200 -3.80 -4.34 18.81
CA LEU A 200 -4.39 -4.30 20.16
C LEU A 200 -5.81 -3.78 20.13
#